data_f118431f6107dbf9017e55dcea3e4db3
#
_entry.id   f118431f6107dbf9017e55dcea3e4db3
#
_cell.length_a   1.000
_cell.length_b   1.000
_cell.length_c   1.000
_cell.angle_alpha   90.00
_cell.angle_beta   90.00
_cell.angle_gamma   90.00
#
_symmetry.space_group_name_H-M   'P 1'
#
loop_
_entity.id
_entity.type
_entity.pdbx_description
1 polymer ?
#
loop_
_entity_poly.entity_id
_entity_poly.type
_entity_poly.pdbx_seq_one_letter_code
_entity_poly.pdbx_strand_id
1 'polypeptide(L)'
;MLTWQTLDISEWRTGVDEPRGRRSKWWVIAPDGSDWLRKEPRKLRPYEPPVEMLMLQLAREAGLRAAEGIACQWRDAGQLKRGVVVRLFVNRAREQLASGAQLLRRHDPDYQPEAKWQHTIARVREVLVQQEAAGGRNLLLDFAQLIAFDAWIGNGDRHQGNWSVIIPEDGSGSQLAPMYDPAACLGTELQDGHRQLDVRLRTTADLQRYLLRCPSGFGDGTRPVALAQVVDTIREWPEWSENAGSWLAAFRNALNTLRVFLPSVDSSWLPEHRKIFIATLLEQRLQWLARRI
;
A
#
# COMPACT_ATOMS: atom_id res chain seq x y z
N MET A 1 -11.36 8.69 -10.81
CA MET A 1 -11.57 7.84 -12.01
C MET A 1 -10.28 7.06 -12.29
N LEU A 2 -10.38 5.74 -12.46
CA LEU A 2 -9.24 4.88 -12.79
C LEU A 2 -8.77 5.14 -14.23
N THR A 3 -7.47 5.21 -14.44
CA THR A 3 -6.86 5.43 -15.76
C THR A 3 -5.65 4.52 -15.95
N TRP A 4 -5.42 4.06 -17.17
CA TRP A 4 -4.17 3.41 -17.53
C TRP A 4 -3.42 4.28 -18.53
N GLN A 5 -2.32 4.83 -18.07
CA GLN A 5 -1.40 5.59 -18.91
C GLN A 5 0.01 5.09 -18.64
N THR A 6 0.79 4.91 -19.69
CA THR A 6 2.21 4.61 -19.58
C THR A 6 3.00 5.83 -20.01
N LEU A 7 3.77 6.41 -19.09
CA LEU A 7 4.66 7.53 -19.38
C LEU A 7 5.99 7.03 -19.93
N ASP A 8 6.49 7.63 -21.00
CA ASP A 8 7.90 7.50 -21.36
C ASP A 8 8.71 8.51 -20.55
N ILE A 9 9.60 7.99 -19.71
CA ILE A 9 10.44 8.78 -18.83
C ILE A 9 11.92 8.73 -19.22
N SER A 10 12.23 8.34 -20.48
CA SER A 10 13.61 8.22 -20.98
C SER A 10 14.39 9.53 -20.86
N GLU A 11 13.72 10.66 -21.00
CA GLU A 11 14.31 12.00 -20.93
C GLU A 11 14.29 12.61 -19.51
N TRP A 12 13.72 11.91 -18.51
CA TRP A 12 13.72 12.42 -17.15
C TRP A 12 15.11 12.33 -16.54
N ARG A 13 15.50 13.37 -15.79
CA ARG A 13 16.79 13.38 -15.13
C ARG A 13 16.83 12.34 -13.99
N THR A 14 17.80 11.44 -14.02
CA THR A 14 18.03 10.52 -12.90
C THR A 14 18.73 11.27 -11.78
N GLY A 15 18.14 11.19 -10.60
CA GLY A 15 18.70 11.71 -9.34
C GLY A 15 19.50 10.63 -8.60
N VAL A 16 19.47 10.68 -7.29
CA VAL A 16 20.16 9.73 -6.41
C VAL A 16 19.40 8.42 -6.25
N ASP A 17 20.14 7.33 -6.04
CA ASP A 17 19.58 6.04 -5.63
C ASP A 17 18.89 6.14 -4.27
N GLU A 18 17.76 5.46 -4.11
CA GLU A 18 17.07 5.34 -2.82
C GLU A 18 17.53 4.02 -2.16
N PRO A 19 18.48 4.08 -1.19
CA PRO A 19 19.13 2.87 -0.66
C PRO A 19 18.22 2.02 0.23
N ARG A 20 16.98 2.48 0.54
CA ARG A 20 16.05 1.78 1.43
C ARG A 20 15.19 0.77 0.68
N GLY A 21 15.20 -0.48 1.14
CA GLY A 21 14.34 -1.55 0.65
C GLY A 21 15.02 -2.54 -0.28
N ARG A 22 14.27 -3.59 -0.69
CA ARG A 22 14.77 -4.72 -1.50
C ARG A 22 14.59 -4.53 -3.01
N ARG A 23 13.92 -3.46 -3.43
CA ARG A 23 13.64 -3.12 -4.82
C ARG A 23 14.60 -2.02 -5.26
N SER A 24 15.09 -2.09 -6.48
CA SER A 24 15.82 -0.99 -7.11
C SER A 24 14.92 0.22 -7.25
N LYS A 25 15.29 1.33 -6.65
CA LYS A 25 14.51 2.57 -6.58
C LYS A 25 15.43 3.75 -6.85
N TRP A 26 15.00 4.67 -7.70
CA TRP A 26 15.75 5.91 -8.00
C TRP A 26 14.82 7.10 -8.00
N TRP A 27 15.28 8.18 -7.41
CA TRP A 27 14.65 9.46 -7.62
C TRP A 27 14.88 9.91 -9.06
N VAL A 28 13.84 10.37 -9.70
CA VAL A 28 13.85 10.95 -11.04
C VAL A 28 13.10 12.26 -11.02
N ILE A 29 13.53 13.22 -11.85
CA ILE A 29 12.97 14.56 -11.90
C ILE A 29 12.27 14.71 -13.24
N ALA A 30 10.96 14.97 -13.19
CA ALA A 30 10.15 15.20 -14.37
C ALA A 30 10.49 16.56 -15.03
N PRO A 31 10.08 16.81 -16.29
CA PRO A 31 10.33 18.07 -16.99
C PRO A 31 9.76 19.30 -16.28
N ASP A 32 8.69 19.15 -15.50
CA ASP A 32 8.09 20.21 -14.69
C ASP A 32 8.84 20.49 -13.37
N GLY A 33 9.94 19.77 -13.11
CA GLY A 33 10.74 19.90 -11.91
C GLY A 33 10.23 19.08 -10.72
N SER A 34 9.14 18.34 -10.84
CA SER A 34 8.63 17.49 -9.77
C SER A 34 9.49 16.24 -9.55
N ASP A 35 9.63 15.84 -8.28
CA ASP A 35 10.37 14.64 -7.88
C ASP A 35 9.45 13.40 -7.90
N TRP A 36 9.96 12.31 -8.46
CA TRP A 36 9.27 11.03 -8.54
C TRP A 36 10.20 9.90 -8.13
N LEU A 37 9.67 8.89 -7.46
CA LEU A 37 10.39 7.67 -7.14
C LEU A 37 10.09 6.60 -8.18
N ARG A 38 11.06 6.29 -9.06
CA ARG A 38 11.00 5.19 -10.02
C ARG A 38 11.27 3.87 -9.32
N LYS A 39 10.40 2.89 -9.52
CA LYS A 39 10.52 1.54 -8.97
C LYS A 39 10.49 0.51 -10.10
N GLU A 40 11.49 -0.37 -10.14
CA GLU A 40 11.58 -1.48 -11.09
C GLU A 40 10.91 -2.74 -10.55
N PRO A 41 10.41 -3.64 -11.42
CA PRO A 41 9.93 -4.94 -11.00
C PRO A 41 11.08 -5.80 -10.46
N ARG A 42 10.81 -6.59 -9.43
CA ARG A 42 11.72 -7.66 -9.03
C ARG A 42 11.62 -8.83 -10.01
N LYS A 43 12.75 -9.51 -10.29
CA LYS A 43 12.80 -10.65 -11.24
C LYS A 43 11.70 -11.69 -10.99
N LEU A 44 11.43 -12.00 -9.73
CA LEU A 44 10.42 -13.00 -9.33
C LEU A 44 9.02 -12.40 -9.04
N ARG A 45 8.84 -11.09 -9.23
CA ARG A 45 7.59 -10.37 -8.94
C ARG A 45 7.33 -9.29 -9.99
N PRO A 46 7.15 -9.68 -11.26
CA PRO A 46 7.02 -8.72 -12.36
C PRO A 46 5.76 -7.87 -12.29
N TYR A 47 4.75 -8.32 -11.53
CA TYR A 47 3.46 -7.63 -11.41
C TYR A 47 3.38 -6.63 -10.25
N GLU A 48 4.45 -6.46 -9.44
CA GLU A 48 4.44 -5.46 -8.37
C GLU A 48 4.21 -4.02 -8.89
N PRO A 49 4.88 -3.51 -9.94
CA PRO A 49 4.65 -2.15 -10.40
C PRO A 49 3.23 -1.89 -10.90
N PRO A 50 2.63 -2.69 -11.81
CA PRO A 50 1.26 -2.46 -12.25
C PRO A 50 0.24 -2.61 -11.13
N VAL A 51 0.42 -3.55 -10.19
CA VAL A 51 -0.46 -3.71 -9.03
C VAL A 51 -0.32 -2.53 -8.07
N GLU A 52 0.91 -2.05 -7.80
CA GLU A 52 1.12 -0.86 -6.98
C GLU A 52 0.36 0.35 -7.53
N MET A 53 0.52 0.64 -8.83
CA MET A 53 -0.20 1.74 -9.46
C MET A 53 -1.72 1.58 -9.36
N LEU A 54 -2.24 0.39 -9.69
CA LEU A 54 -3.68 0.12 -9.60
C LEU A 54 -4.22 0.31 -8.18
N MET A 55 -3.49 -0.15 -7.17
CA MET A 55 -3.93 -0.03 -5.77
C MET A 55 -3.86 1.41 -5.25
N LEU A 56 -2.90 2.20 -5.67
CA LEU A 56 -2.87 3.63 -5.37
C LEU A 56 -4.07 4.37 -5.98
N GLN A 57 -4.44 4.04 -7.21
CA GLN A 57 -5.64 4.60 -7.84
C GLN A 57 -6.94 4.10 -7.19
N LEU A 58 -7.02 2.80 -6.89
CA LEU A 58 -8.17 2.19 -6.22
C LEU A 58 -8.40 2.78 -4.83
N ALA A 59 -7.34 3.08 -4.08
CA ALA A 59 -7.41 3.75 -2.80
C ALA A 59 -8.06 5.12 -2.92
N ARG A 60 -7.64 5.93 -3.91
CA ARG A 60 -8.24 7.24 -4.16
C ARG A 60 -9.71 7.13 -4.58
N GLU A 61 -10.05 6.16 -5.43
CA GLU A 61 -11.43 5.87 -5.82
C GLU A 61 -12.29 5.47 -4.61
N ALA A 62 -11.69 4.81 -3.63
CA ALA A 62 -12.32 4.42 -2.36
C ALA A 62 -12.29 5.53 -1.28
N GLY A 63 -11.84 6.74 -1.62
CA GLY A 63 -11.83 7.89 -0.71
C GLY A 63 -10.63 7.98 0.23
N LEU A 64 -9.60 7.15 0.06
CA LEU A 64 -8.36 7.28 0.82
C LEU A 64 -7.41 8.29 0.15
N ARG A 65 -6.64 8.99 0.97
CA ARG A 65 -5.49 9.73 0.47
C ARG A 65 -4.39 8.75 0.08
N ALA A 66 -3.99 8.74 -1.18
CA ALA A 66 -2.93 7.88 -1.69
C ALA A 66 -2.00 8.64 -2.63
N ALA A 67 -0.73 8.26 -2.63
CA ALA A 67 0.28 8.84 -3.50
C ALA A 67 -0.11 8.68 -4.98
N GLU A 68 0.33 9.60 -5.81
CA GLU A 68 0.14 9.52 -7.25
C GLU A 68 1.14 8.51 -7.83
N GLY A 69 0.63 7.44 -8.46
CA GLY A 69 1.45 6.43 -9.12
C GLY A 69 1.04 6.28 -10.58
N ILE A 70 2.01 6.23 -11.48
CA ILE A 70 1.79 6.09 -12.92
C ILE A 70 2.72 5.01 -13.47
N ALA A 71 2.20 4.14 -14.35
CA ALA A 71 3.03 3.18 -15.07
C ALA A 71 4.02 3.93 -15.96
N CYS A 72 5.26 3.48 -16.03
CA CYS A 72 6.27 4.13 -16.83
C CYS A 72 7.16 3.14 -17.60
N GLN A 73 7.75 3.64 -18.67
CA GLN A 73 8.79 2.96 -19.42
C GLN A 73 9.95 3.90 -19.70
N TRP A 74 11.14 3.33 -19.85
CA TRP A 74 12.34 4.08 -20.21
C TRP A 74 13.34 3.19 -20.94
N ARG A 75 14.29 3.80 -21.63
CA ARG A 75 15.40 3.10 -22.26
C ARG A 75 16.62 3.11 -21.33
N ASP A 76 17.23 1.94 -21.15
CA ASP A 76 18.46 1.77 -20.40
C ASP A 76 19.40 0.84 -21.19
N ALA A 77 20.58 1.33 -21.59
CA ALA A 77 21.51 0.63 -22.46
C ALA A 77 20.86 0.03 -23.73
N GLY A 78 19.90 0.77 -24.33
CA GLY A 78 19.16 0.37 -25.52
C GLY A 78 17.98 -0.59 -25.26
N GLN A 79 17.82 -1.11 -24.04
CA GLN A 79 16.72 -1.98 -23.66
C GLN A 79 15.53 -1.17 -23.11
N LEU A 80 14.32 -1.52 -23.54
CA LEU A 80 13.09 -0.96 -22.98
C LEU A 80 12.82 -1.61 -21.62
N LYS A 81 12.83 -0.79 -20.58
CA LYS A 81 12.43 -1.19 -19.21
C LYS A 81 11.06 -0.63 -18.85
N ARG A 82 10.41 -1.25 -17.89
CA ARG A 82 9.09 -0.87 -17.39
C ARG A 82 9.06 -0.85 -15.88
N GLY A 83 8.22 0.02 -15.31
CA GLY A 83 8.07 0.15 -13.87
C GLY A 83 6.91 1.06 -13.49
N VAL A 84 6.96 1.58 -12.28
CA VAL A 84 6.05 2.61 -11.79
C VAL A 84 6.86 3.81 -11.31
N VAL A 85 6.37 5.01 -11.56
CA VAL A 85 6.83 6.23 -10.88
C VAL A 85 5.78 6.66 -9.87
N VAL A 86 6.21 7.01 -8.66
CA VAL A 86 5.36 7.51 -7.58
C VAL A 86 5.81 8.92 -7.24
N ARG A 87 4.88 9.88 -7.33
CA ARG A 87 5.18 11.29 -7.07
C ARG A 87 5.53 11.52 -5.61
N LEU A 88 6.52 12.35 -5.35
CA LEU A 88 6.79 12.86 -4.02
C LEU A 88 5.59 13.67 -3.53
N PHE A 89 5.06 13.32 -2.36
CA PHE A 89 3.84 13.89 -1.78
C PHE A 89 4.13 14.80 -0.58
N VAL A 90 5.41 15.07 -0.29
CA VAL A 90 5.84 15.95 0.80
C VAL A 90 6.60 17.14 0.24
N ASN A 91 6.31 18.32 0.77
CA ASN A 91 7.09 19.53 0.48
C ASN A 91 8.32 19.58 1.39
N ARG A 92 9.48 19.11 0.90
CA ARG A 92 10.72 19.01 1.67
C ARG A 92 11.21 20.35 2.26
N ALA A 93 10.75 21.48 1.74
CA ALA A 93 11.13 22.81 2.21
C ALA A 93 10.24 23.31 3.37
N ARG A 94 9.12 22.63 3.65
CA ARG A 94 8.13 23.11 4.66
C ARG A 94 7.56 21.97 5.51
N GLU A 95 7.92 20.73 5.22
CA GLU A 95 7.31 19.56 5.85
C GLU A 95 8.38 18.51 6.16
N GLN A 96 8.28 17.91 7.33
CA GLN A 96 9.06 16.75 7.72
C GLN A 96 8.21 15.49 7.52
N LEU A 97 8.78 14.47 6.87
CA LEU A 97 8.19 13.14 6.79
C LEU A 97 8.76 12.24 7.89
N ALA A 98 7.98 11.95 8.91
CA ALA A 98 8.36 11.07 10.00
C ALA A 98 7.77 9.67 9.75
N SER A 99 8.63 8.68 9.45
CA SER A 99 8.19 7.29 9.28
C SER A 99 7.69 6.70 10.60
N GLY A 100 6.82 5.69 10.51
CA GLY A 100 6.37 4.94 11.68
C GLY A 100 7.55 4.41 12.52
N ALA A 101 8.64 3.99 11.89
CA ALA A 101 9.85 3.57 12.60
C ALA A 101 10.48 4.71 13.43
N GLN A 102 10.53 5.92 12.88
CA GLN A 102 11.07 7.09 13.61
C GLN A 102 10.15 7.51 14.74
N LEU A 103 8.83 7.48 14.52
CA LEU A 103 7.85 7.82 15.55
C LEU A 103 7.87 6.81 16.70
N LEU A 104 7.90 5.52 16.40
CA LEU A 104 8.00 4.45 17.40
C LEU A 104 9.29 4.53 18.20
N ARG A 105 10.43 4.85 17.58
CA ARG A 105 11.70 5.07 18.31
C ARG A 105 11.70 6.34 19.18
N ARG A 106 11.00 7.39 18.78
CA ARG A 106 10.83 8.59 19.62
C ARG A 106 9.98 8.31 20.85
N HIS A 107 8.99 7.42 20.71
CA HIS A 107 8.09 7.01 21.78
C HIS A 107 8.76 6.00 22.72
N ASP A 108 9.48 5.03 22.17
CA ASP A 108 10.19 3.96 22.89
C ASP A 108 11.62 3.86 22.33
N PRO A 109 12.65 4.40 23.05
CA PRO A 109 14.05 4.34 22.62
C PRO A 109 14.59 2.92 22.41
N ASP A 110 13.99 1.91 23.08
CA ASP A 110 14.38 0.51 22.97
C ASP A 110 13.71 -0.20 21.79
N TYR A 111 12.85 0.50 21.04
CA TYR A 111 12.20 -0.04 19.85
C TYR A 111 13.21 -0.36 18.76
N GLN A 112 13.19 -1.62 18.30
CA GLN A 112 14.06 -2.15 17.25
C GLN A 112 13.24 -2.41 15.97
N PRO A 113 13.38 -1.59 14.91
CA PRO A 113 12.64 -1.77 13.67
C PRO A 113 12.87 -3.12 12.97
N GLU A 114 14.03 -3.74 13.20
CA GLU A 114 14.39 -5.05 12.66
C GLU A 114 13.57 -6.17 13.32
N ALA A 115 13.16 -5.98 14.57
CA ALA A 115 12.29 -6.87 15.33
C ALA A 115 10.82 -6.64 14.95
N LYS A 116 10.39 -7.21 13.81
CA LYS A 116 9.06 -6.99 13.22
C LYS A 116 7.90 -7.22 14.19
N TRP A 117 8.08 -8.12 15.17
CA TRP A 117 7.06 -8.38 16.20
C TRP A 117 6.82 -7.22 17.14
N GLN A 118 7.75 -6.26 17.24
CA GLN A 118 7.59 -5.06 18.06
C GLN A 118 6.67 -4.01 17.40
N HIS A 119 6.43 -4.07 16.08
CA HIS A 119 5.49 -3.21 15.38
C HIS A 119 4.06 -3.70 15.63
N THR A 120 3.47 -3.32 16.78
CA THR A 120 2.13 -3.75 17.20
C THR A 120 1.10 -2.65 16.96
N ILE A 121 -0.16 -3.04 16.78
CA ILE A 121 -1.29 -2.09 16.66
C ILE A 121 -1.43 -1.23 17.92
N ALA A 122 -1.18 -1.80 19.11
CA ALA A 122 -1.22 -1.05 20.37
C ALA A 122 -0.18 0.10 20.39
N ARG A 123 1.09 -0.20 20.09
CA ARG A 123 2.16 0.82 20.03
C ARG A 123 1.89 1.90 18.96
N VAL A 124 1.35 1.49 17.82
CA VAL A 124 0.97 2.46 16.77
C VAL A 124 -0.14 3.37 17.30
N ARG A 125 -1.16 2.84 17.99
CA ARG A 125 -2.21 3.65 18.60
C ARG A 125 -1.64 4.67 19.59
N GLU A 126 -0.77 4.25 20.50
CA GLU A 126 -0.13 5.12 21.50
C GLU A 126 0.60 6.29 20.83
N VAL A 127 1.39 6.00 19.79
CA VAL A 127 2.12 7.03 19.02
C VAL A 127 1.15 7.98 18.32
N LEU A 128 0.09 7.47 17.69
CA LEU A 128 -0.87 8.33 16.96
C LEU A 128 -1.68 9.19 17.93
N VAL A 129 -2.09 8.67 19.08
CA VAL A 129 -2.74 9.45 20.16
C VAL A 129 -1.85 10.60 20.62
N GLN A 130 -0.56 10.35 20.82
CA GLN A 130 0.38 11.41 21.18
C GLN A 130 0.53 12.47 20.08
N GLN A 131 0.56 12.05 18.82
CA GLN A 131 0.63 12.99 17.69
C GLN A 131 -0.67 13.82 17.57
N GLU A 132 -1.85 13.24 17.81
CA GLU A 132 -3.11 13.99 17.84
C GLU A 132 -3.15 14.98 19.02
N ALA A 133 -2.71 14.57 20.20
CA ALA A 133 -2.57 15.46 21.38
C ALA A 133 -1.60 16.63 21.13
N ALA A 134 -0.62 16.44 20.24
CA ALA A 134 0.30 17.48 19.78
C ALA A 134 -0.23 18.31 18.60
N GLY A 135 -1.53 18.25 18.30
CA GLY A 135 -2.18 19.01 17.23
C GLY A 135 -2.37 18.26 15.91
N GLY A 136 -2.11 16.95 15.88
CA GLY A 136 -2.40 16.10 14.71
C GLY A 136 -3.90 15.99 14.40
N ARG A 137 -4.23 15.73 13.14
CA ARG A 137 -5.64 15.69 12.68
C ARG A 137 -5.99 14.32 12.11
N ASN A 138 -7.00 13.69 12.70
CA ASN A 138 -7.62 12.44 12.21
C ASN A 138 -6.61 11.30 12.00
N LEU A 139 -5.50 11.26 12.73
CA LEU A 139 -4.46 10.24 12.51
C LEU A 139 -4.93 8.83 12.80
N LEU A 140 -5.72 8.66 13.87
CA LEU A 140 -6.30 7.37 14.25
C LEU A 140 -7.33 6.90 13.21
N LEU A 141 -8.20 7.81 12.77
CA LEU A 141 -9.20 7.54 11.73
C LEU A 141 -8.56 7.15 10.40
N ASP A 142 -7.61 7.98 9.92
CA ASP A 142 -6.92 7.76 8.66
C ASP A 142 -6.11 6.44 8.70
N PHE A 143 -5.49 6.13 9.85
CA PHE A 143 -4.74 4.87 10.01
C PHE A 143 -5.67 3.65 10.06
N ALA A 144 -6.81 3.74 10.74
CA ALA A 144 -7.80 2.66 10.76
C ALA A 144 -8.36 2.39 9.35
N GLN A 145 -8.64 3.45 8.57
CA GLN A 145 -9.07 3.34 7.17
C GLN A 145 -7.96 2.72 6.29
N LEU A 146 -6.70 3.10 6.51
CA LEU A 146 -5.55 2.51 5.81
C LEU A 146 -5.46 1.00 6.06
N ILE A 147 -5.63 0.55 7.31
CA ILE A 147 -5.60 -0.89 7.64
C ILE A 147 -6.83 -1.62 7.07
N ALA A 148 -8.02 -1.00 7.05
CA ALA A 148 -9.20 -1.56 6.41
C ALA A 148 -8.97 -1.76 4.90
N PHE A 149 -8.33 -0.80 4.24
CA PHE A 149 -7.95 -0.91 2.83
C PHE A 149 -6.89 -2.00 2.62
N ASP A 150 -5.82 -2.03 3.43
CA ASP A 150 -4.81 -3.09 3.38
C ASP A 150 -5.42 -4.49 3.57
N ALA A 151 -6.41 -4.61 4.46
CA ALA A 151 -7.17 -5.84 4.66
C ALA A 151 -7.97 -6.23 3.42
N TRP A 152 -8.58 -5.27 2.74
CA TRP A 152 -9.31 -5.51 1.50
C TRP A 152 -8.40 -5.93 0.35
N ILE A 153 -7.28 -5.25 0.11
CA ILE A 153 -6.36 -5.60 -0.98
C ILE A 153 -5.40 -6.74 -0.62
N GLY A 154 -5.33 -7.13 0.65
CA GLY A 154 -4.39 -8.13 1.16
C GLY A 154 -2.94 -7.68 1.13
N ASN A 155 -2.68 -6.45 1.56
CA ASN A 155 -1.32 -5.94 1.68
C ASN A 155 -0.61 -6.56 2.88
N GLY A 156 0.37 -7.42 2.61
CA GLY A 156 1.14 -8.13 3.62
C GLY A 156 2.37 -7.39 4.15
N ASP A 157 2.60 -6.16 3.74
CA ASP A 157 3.88 -5.46 4.00
C ASP A 157 3.72 -4.06 4.59
N ARG A 158 2.62 -3.78 5.34
CA ARG A 158 2.43 -2.53 6.07
C ARG A 158 3.30 -2.48 7.33
N HIS A 159 4.60 -2.61 7.18
CA HIS A 159 5.55 -2.45 8.26
C HIS A 159 5.78 -0.94 8.58
N GLN A 160 6.48 -0.66 9.68
CA GLN A 160 6.74 0.69 10.20
C GLN A 160 7.48 1.65 9.23
N GLY A 161 8.02 1.15 8.13
CA GLY A 161 8.62 1.96 7.06
C GLY A 161 7.62 2.31 5.94
N ASN A 162 6.44 1.70 5.92
CA ASN A 162 5.44 1.85 4.86
C ASN A 162 4.24 2.71 5.30
N TRP A 163 4.33 3.42 6.41
CA TRP A 163 3.45 4.49 6.81
C TRP A 163 4.26 5.63 7.47
N SER A 164 3.74 6.84 7.40
CA SER A 164 4.44 8.04 7.89
C SER A 164 3.44 9.09 8.33
N VAL A 165 3.91 10.06 9.09
CA VAL A 165 3.19 11.28 9.43
C VAL A 165 3.93 12.46 8.80
N ILE A 166 3.18 13.34 8.13
CA ILE A 166 3.69 14.63 7.65
C ILE A 166 3.53 15.63 8.77
N ILE A 167 4.63 16.29 9.14
CA ILE A 167 4.71 17.29 10.20
C ILE A 167 5.09 18.62 9.54
N PRO A 168 4.14 19.57 9.40
CA PRO A 168 4.41 20.88 8.87
C PRO A 168 5.30 21.71 9.82
N GLU A 169 6.25 22.49 9.27
CA GLU A 169 7.13 23.35 10.07
C GLU A 169 6.40 24.56 10.70
N ASP A 170 5.27 24.96 10.11
CA ASP A 170 4.43 26.05 10.60
C ASP A 170 3.53 25.68 11.80
N GLY A 171 3.58 24.43 12.25
CA GLY A 171 2.76 23.95 13.35
C GLY A 171 1.26 23.79 13.03
N SER A 172 0.85 23.81 11.76
CA SER A 172 -0.56 23.71 11.35
C SER A 172 -1.24 22.36 11.67
N GLY A 173 -0.52 21.47 12.31
CA GLY A 173 -0.96 20.14 12.74
C GLY A 173 -0.51 19.02 11.80
N SER A 174 -0.03 17.94 12.41
CA SER A 174 0.44 16.78 11.66
C SER A 174 -0.74 15.99 11.05
N GLN A 175 -0.46 15.24 9.98
CA GLN A 175 -1.45 14.39 9.30
C GLN A 175 -0.80 13.08 8.83
N LEU A 176 -1.57 12.03 8.72
CA LEU A 176 -1.07 10.79 8.15
C LEU A 176 -0.64 11.03 6.69
N ALA A 177 0.51 10.54 6.28
CA ALA A 177 0.94 10.64 4.89
C ALA A 177 -0.04 9.89 3.95
N PRO A 178 -0.21 10.33 2.71
CA PRO A 178 -0.94 9.54 1.73
C PRO A 178 -0.42 8.10 1.68
N MET A 179 -1.29 7.12 1.49
CA MET A 179 -0.88 5.72 1.35
C MET A 179 0.16 5.56 0.23
N TYR A 180 1.22 4.83 0.50
CA TYR A 180 2.27 4.50 -0.45
C TYR A 180 2.73 3.04 -0.31
N ASP A 181 3.43 2.52 -1.31
CA ASP A 181 4.05 1.19 -1.39
C ASP A 181 3.09 -0.01 -1.12
N PRO A 182 1.88 -0.07 -1.72
CA PRO A 182 0.96 -1.19 -1.55
C PRO A 182 1.27 -2.37 -2.50
N ALA A 183 2.52 -2.56 -2.92
CA ALA A 183 2.88 -3.53 -3.95
C ALA A 183 2.82 -5.00 -3.53
N ALA A 184 2.85 -5.29 -2.22
CA ALA A 184 2.88 -6.65 -1.68
C ALA A 184 1.47 -7.19 -1.42
N CYS A 185 0.61 -7.16 -2.43
CA CYS A 185 -0.79 -7.56 -2.33
C CYS A 185 -1.25 -8.34 -3.58
N LEU A 186 -2.45 -8.85 -3.55
CA LEU A 186 -3.17 -9.45 -4.68
C LEU A 186 -2.38 -10.51 -5.46
N GLY A 187 -1.57 -11.31 -4.74
CA GLY A 187 -0.85 -12.44 -5.32
C GLY A 187 0.38 -12.04 -6.15
N THR A 188 0.94 -10.85 -5.95
CA THR A 188 2.19 -10.46 -6.64
C THR A 188 3.38 -11.34 -6.29
N GLU A 189 3.31 -12.09 -5.18
CA GLU A 189 4.30 -13.10 -4.77
C GLU A 189 4.14 -14.43 -5.52
N LEU A 190 2.99 -14.66 -6.18
CA LEU A 190 2.71 -15.89 -6.91
C LEU A 190 3.28 -15.80 -8.33
N GLN A 191 3.92 -16.87 -8.77
CA GLN A 191 4.50 -16.94 -10.12
C GLN A 191 3.51 -17.58 -11.10
N ASP A 192 3.53 -17.08 -12.34
CA ASP A 192 2.84 -17.70 -13.45
C ASP A 192 3.45 -19.04 -13.80
N GLY A 193 3.17 -19.93 -14.36
CA GLY A 193 3.88 -21.15 -14.80
C GLY A 193 3.97 -22.29 -13.78
N HIS A 194 3.70 -22.05 -12.53
CA HIS A 194 3.63 -23.08 -11.49
C HIS A 194 2.21 -23.39 -11.04
N ARG A 195 1.19 -22.99 -11.81
CA ARG A 195 -0.23 -23.13 -11.46
C ARG A 195 -0.60 -22.60 -10.06
N GLN A 196 0.23 -21.72 -9.50
CA GLN A 196 0.03 -21.23 -8.14
C GLN A 196 -1.28 -20.44 -8.00
N LEU A 197 -1.64 -19.67 -9.03
CA LEU A 197 -2.91 -18.94 -9.08
C LEU A 197 -4.09 -19.89 -9.10
N ASP A 198 -4.05 -20.89 -10.00
CA ASP A 198 -5.13 -21.88 -10.14
C ASP A 198 -5.36 -22.68 -8.86
N VAL A 199 -4.25 -23.06 -8.18
CA VAL A 199 -4.34 -23.80 -6.91
C VAL A 199 -4.99 -22.94 -5.82
N ARG A 200 -4.70 -21.63 -5.77
CA ARG A 200 -5.27 -20.71 -4.75
C ARG A 200 -6.75 -20.47 -4.96
N LEU A 201 -7.25 -20.55 -6.18
CA LEU A 201 -8.67 -20.38 -6.52
C LEU A 201 -9.41 -21.70 -6.74
N ARG A 202 -8.74 -22.84 -6.63
CA ARG A 202 -9.28 -24.15 -7.02
C ARG A 202 -10.53 -24.54 -6.22
N THR A 203 -10.52 -24.29 -4.94
CA THR A 203 -11.68 -24.53 -4.06
C THR A 203 -11.90 -23.34 -3.14
N THR A 204 -13.13 -23.22 -2.62
CA THR A 204 -13.44 -22.21 -1.59
C THR A 204 -12.53 -22.34 -0.35
N ALA A 205 -12.19 -23.57 0.03
CA ALA A 205 -11.31 -23.83 1.17
C ALA A 205 -9.87 -23.38 0.89
N ASP A 206 -9.34 -23.58 -0.32
CA ASP A 206 -8.01 -23.11 -0.70
C ASP A 206 -7.94 -21.58 -0.69
N LEU A 207 -8.96 -20.93 -1.24
CA LEU A 207 -9.08 -19.48 -1.24
C LEU A 207 -9.18 -18.93 0.20
N GLN A 208 -10.04 -19.47 1.03
CA GLN A 208 -10.15 -19.06 2.43
C GLN A 208 -8.84 -19.24 3.18
N ARG A 209 -8.14 -20.36 2.96
CA ARG A 209 -6.82 -20.61 3.56
C ARG A 209 -5.81 -19.56 3.10
N TYR A 210 -5.81 -19.18 1.84
CA TYR A 210 -4.95 -18.13 1.29
C TYR A 210 -5.26 -16.76 1.91
N LEU A 211 -6.55 -16.41 2.03
CA LEU A 211 -6.99 -15.17 2.67
C LEU A 211 -6.54 -15.07 4.14
N LEU A 212 -6.76 -16.12 4.92
CA LEU A 212 -6.45 -16.15 6.36
C LEU A 212 -4.95 -16.19 6.67
N ARG A 213 -4.14 -16.73 5.76
CA ARG A 213 -2.67 -16.79 5.89
C ARG A 213 -1.95 -15.55 5.35
N CYS A 214 -2.69 -14.54 4.91
CA CYS A 214 -2.09 -13.30 4.46
C CYS A 214 -1.20 -12.72 5.59
N PRO A 215 0.10 -12.55 5.35
CA PRO A 215 0.97 -11.93 6.35
C PRO A 215 0.54 -10.49 6.61
N SER A 216 1.11 -9.88 7.62
CA SER A 216 1.02 -8.43 7.85
C SER A 216 2.41 -7.88 8.15
N GLY A 217 2.54 -6.57 8.13
CA GLY A 217 3.75 -5.90 8.62
C GLY A 217 3.79 -5.73 10.14
N PHE A 218 2.91 -6.44 10.89
CA PHE A 218 2.72 -6.29 12.33
C PHE A 218 3.10 -7.55 13.11
N GLY A 219 3.26 -7.37 14.43
CA GLY A 219 3.45 -8.43 15.41
C GLY A 219 2.57 -8.25 16.65
N ASP A 220 2.65 -9.22 17.56
CA ASP A 220 1.94 -9.21 18.86
C ASP A 220 2.86 -8.88 20.05
N GLY A 221 4.07 -8.44 19.79
CA GLY A 221 5.13 -8.21 20.79
C GLY A 221 6.11 -9.38 20.93
N THR A 222 5.77 -10.56 20.41
CA THR A 222 6.60 -11.76 20.49
C THR A 222 6.87 -12.40 19.12
N ARG A 223 5.94 -12.32 18.19
CA ARG A 223 6.01 -12.90 16.84
C ARG A 223 5.22 -12.08 15.82
N PRO A 224 5.50 -12.24 14.53
CA PRO A 224 4.66 -11.69 13.47
C PRO A 224 3.25 -12.30 13.51
N VAL A 225 2.24 -11.49 13.14
CA VAL A 225 0.82 -11.91 13.10
C VAL A 225 0.26 -11.83 11.67
N ALA A 226 -0.79 -12.60 11.39
CA ALA A 226 -1.52 -12.52 10.15
C ALA A 226 -2.37 -11.23 10.07
N LEU A 227 -2.66 -10.78 8.86
CA LEU A 227 -3.49 -9.59 8.62
C LEU A 227 -4.89 -9.71 9.26
N ALA A 228 -5.44 -10.92 9.32
CA ALA A 228 -6.70 -11.18 10.00
C ALA A 228 -6.66 -10.81 11.50
N GLN A 229 -5.57 -11.12 12.19
CA GLN A 229 -5.39 -10.77 13.61
C GLN A 229 -5.22 -9.26 13.80
N VAL A 230 -4.57 -8.57 12.85
CA VAL A 230 -4.49 -7.11 12.85
C VAL A 230 -5.89 -6.49 12.76
N VAL A 231 -6.73 -6.99 11.85
CA VAL A 231 -8.12 -6.54 11.73
C VAL A 231 -8.91 -6.82 13.01
N ASP A 232 -8.79 -8.01 13.57
CA ASP A 232 -9.48 -8.38 14.82
C ASP A 232 -9.06 -7.51 16.02
N THR A 233 -7.84 -6.94 15.99
CA THR A 233 -7.37 -5.99 17.01
C THR A 233 -7.86 -4.56 16.75
N ILE A 234 -7.72 -4.07 15.51
CA ILE A 234 -8.03 -2.66 15.20
C ILE A 234 -9.53 -2.36 15.16
N ARG A 235 -10.36 -3.35 14.89
CA ARG A 235 -11.82 -3.17 14.89
C ARG A 235 -12.40 -2.76 16.26
N GLU A 236 -11.64 -2.95 17.34
CA GLU A 236 -11.99 -2.47 18.67
C GLU A 236 -11.77 -0.95 18.85
N TRP A 237 -11.18 -0.29 17.86
CA TRP A 237 -11.03 1.17 17.90
C TRP A 237 -12.37 1.86 17.57
N PRO A 238 -12.74 2.94 18.31
CA PRO A 238 -13.94 3.72 17.98
C PRO A 238 -13.97 4.18 16.52
N GLU A 239 -12.82 4.63 16.01
CA GLU A 239 -12.66 5.11 14.64
C GLU A 239 -13.05 4.05 13.60
N TRP A 240 -12.83 2.77 13.92
CA TRP A 240 -13.25 1.66 13.06
C TRP A 240 -14.75 1.41 13.20
N SER A 241 -15.25 1.21 14.42
CA SER A 241 -16.67 0.83 14.64
C SER A 241 -17.64 1.88 14.09
N GLU A 242 -17.28 3.17 14.14
CA GLU A 242 -18.10 4.26 13.63
C GLU A 242 -18.08 4.40 12.10
N ASN A 243 -17.00 3.98 11.45
CA ASN A 243 -16.76 4.31 10.03
C ASN A 243 -16.71 3.10 9.09
N ALA A 244 -16.55 1.89 9.61
CA ALA A 244 -16.32 0.70 8.80
C ALA A 244 -17.43 0.40 7.78
N GLY A 245 -18.69 0.69 8.12
CA GLY A 245 -19.82 0.55 7.19
C GLY A 245 -19.69 1.46 5.96
N SER A 246 -19.27 2.72 6.17
CA SER A 246 -19.06 3.68 5.09
C SER A 246 -17.86 3.28 4.22
N TRP A 247 -16.78 2.80 4.82
CA TRP A 247 -15.62 2.29 4.07
C TRP A 247 -15.97 1.09 3.21
N LEU A 248 -16.75 0.13 3.74
CA LEU A 248 -17.23 -1.01 2.94
C LEU A 248 -18.05 -0.59 1.73
N ALA A 249 -18.93 0.40 1.90
CA ALA A 249 -19.71 0.93 0.78
C ALA A 249 -18.80 1.57 -0.27
N ALA A 250 -17.80 2.36 0.16
CA ALA A 250 -16.82 2.97 -0.73
C ALA A 250 -15.96 1.90 -1.45
N PHE A 251 -15.50 0.87 -0.75
CA PHE A 251 -14.73 -0.24 -1.33
C PHE A 251 -15.56 -1.02 -2.36
N ARG A 252 -16.85 -1.25 -2.10
CA ARG A 252 -17.75 -1.90 -3.05
C ARG A 252 -17.91 -1.08 -4.33
N ASN A 253 -18.10 0.22 -4.20
CA ASN A 253 -18.18 1.13 -5.35
C ASN A 253 -16.89 1.16 -6.15
N ALA A 254 -15.74 1.26 -5.48
CA ALA A 254 -14.42 1.23 -6.10
C ALA A 254 -14.15 -0.12 -6.81
N LEU A 255 -14.59 -1.25 -6.24
CA LEU A 255 -14.51 -2.56 -6.88
C LEU A 255 -15.33 -2.61 -8.17
N ASN A 256 -16.54 -2.06 -8.16
CA ASN A 256 -17.38 -2.01 -9.37
C ASN A 256 -16.71 -1.16 -10.47
N THR A 257 -16.14 0.00 -10.11
CA THR A 257 -15.36 0.82 -11.03
C THR A 257 -14.16 0.05 -11.58
N LEU A 258 -13.42 -0.65 -10.71
CA LEU A 258 -12.25 -1.45 -11.13
C LEU A 258 -12.63 -2.57 -12.10
N ARG A 259 -13.74 -3.27 -11.88
CA ARG A 259 -14.19 -4.36 -12.75
C ARG A 259 -14.47 -3.89 -14.18
N VAL A 260 -15.04 -2.70 -14.33
CA VAL A 260 -15.27 -2.09 -15.65
C VAL A 260 -13.94 -1.64 -16.29
N PHE A 261 -13.03 -1.15 -15.48
CA PHE A 261 -11.76 -0.62 -15.93
C PHE A 261 -10.70 -1.70 -16.25
N LEU A 262 -10.62 -2.77 -15.45
CA LEU A 262 -9.53 -3.75 -15.48
C LEU A 262 -9.32 -4.41 -16.86
N PRO A 263 -10.36 -4.72 -17.66
CA PRO A 263 -10.19 -5.23 -19.02
C PRO A 263 -9.41 -4.29 -19.95
N SER A 264 -9.46 -2.97 -19.73
CA SER A 264 -8.74 -1.97 -20.55
C SER A 264 -7.23 -1.89 -20.25
N VAL A 265 -6.78 -2.50 -19.15
CA VAL A 265 -5.35 -2.55 -18.82
C VAL A 265 -4.62 -3.40 -19.85
N ASP A 266 -3.52 -2.88 -20.42
CA ASP A 266 -2.72 -3.58 -21.41
C ASP A 266 -2.21 -4.93 -20.88
N SER A 267 -2.50 -6.01 -21.62
CA SER A 267 -2.15 -7.39 -21.23
C SER A 267 -0.65 -7.64 -21.15
N SER A 268 0.18 -6.79 -21.75
CA SER A 268 1.64 -6.83 -21.60
C SER A 268 2.11 -6.37 -20.21
N TRP A 269 1.27 -5.63 -19.49
CA TRP A 269 1.50 -5.23 -18.09
C TRP A 269 0.81 -6.20 -17.11
N LEU A 270 -0.42 -6.60 -17.44
CA LEU A 270 -1.24 -7.43 -16.57
C LEU A 270 -2.03 -8.43 -17.43
N PRO A 271 -1.56 -9.67 -17.59
CA PRO A 271 -2.23 -10.70 -18.38
C PRO A 271 -3.64 -11.00 -17.88
N GLU A 272 -4.51 -11.53 -18.75
CA GLU A 272 -5.93 -11.73 -18.46
C GLU A 272 -6.18 -12.61 -17.23
N HIS A 273 -5.43 -13.68 -17.06
CA HIS A 273 -5.54 -14.54 -15.88
C HIS A 273 -5.22 -13.79 -14.57
N ARG A 274 -4.32 -12.81 -14.61
CA ARG A 274 -4.03 -11.94 -13.46
C ARG A 274 -5.16 -10.97 -13.18
N LYS A 275 -5.77 -10.39 -14.20
CA LYS A 275 -6.93 -9.51 -14.05
C LYS A 275 -8.10 -10.25 -13.39
N ILE A 276 -8.40 -11.46 -13.86
CA ILE A 276 -9.43 -12.34 -13.29
C ILE A 276 -9.10 -12.65 -11.82
N PHE A 277 -7.85 -13.02 -11.53
CA PHE A 277 -7.40 -13.32 -10.16
C PHE A 277 -7.58 -12.12 -9.24
N ILE A 278 -7.14 -10.92 -9.65
CA ILE A 278 -7.26 -9.68 -8.88
C ILE A 278 -8.73 -9.38 -8.57
N ALA A 279 -9.60 -9.39 -9.58
CA ALA A 279 -11.03 -9.12 -9.39
C ALA A 279 -11.69 -10.12 -8.43
N THR A 280 -11.39 -11.41 -8.60
CA THR A 280 -11.91 -12.48 -7.72
C THR A 280 -11.43 -12.31 -6.29
N LEU A 281 -10.14 -12.04 -6.11
CA LEU A 281 -9.54 -11.91 -4.78
C LEU A 281 -10.09 -10.70 -4.03
N LEU A 282 -10.24 -9.55 -4.70
CA LEU A 282 -10.82 -8.34 -4.10
C LEU A 282 -12.27 -8.56 -3.68
N GLU A 283 -13.07 -9.26 -4.49
CA GLU A 283 -14.45 -9.64 -4.14
C GLU A 283 -14.49 -10.47 -2.85
N GLN A 284 -13.69 -11.53 -2.81
CA GLN A 284 -13.67 -12.46 -1.68
C GLN A 284 -13.14 -11.80 -0.40
N ARG A 285 -12.15 -10.90 -0.52
CA ARG A 285 -11.65 -10.12 0.61
C ARG A 285 -12.67 -9.11 1.09
N LEU A 286 -13.43 -8.49 0.21
CA LEU A 286 -14.50 -7.57 0.59
C LEU A 286 -15.60 -8.32 1.38
N GLN A 287 -16.00 -9.50 0.92
CA GLN A 287 -16.96 -10.36 1.63
C GLN A 287 -16.41 -10.83 2.98
N TRP A 288 -15.11 -11.15 3.04
CA TRP A 288 -14.45 -11.56 4.28
C TRP A 288 -14.40 -10.38 5.28
N LEU A 289 -14.06 -9.17 4.82
CA LEU A 289 -14.02 -7.96 5.65
C LEU A 289 -15.40 -7.58 6.16
N ALA A 290 -16.43 -7.67 5.30
CA ALA A 290 -17.82 -7.36 5.67
C ALA A 290 -18.38 -8.24 6.80
N ARG A 291 -17.82 -9.42 7.04
CA ARG A 291 -18.19 -10.30 8.16
C ARG A 291 -17.50 -9.94 9.48
N ARG A 292 -16.64 -8.93 9.49
CA ARG A 292 -15.84 -8.46 10.64
C ARG A 292 -16.17 -7.04 11.10
N ILE A 293 -17.16 -6.46 10.49
CA ILE A 293 -17.68 -5.11 10.79
C ILE A 293 -18.97 -5.19 11.56
#